data_8dbb112f19425d690e7b2d2e08cde552
#
_entry.id   8dbb112f19425d690e7b2d2e08cde552
#
_cell.length_a   1.000
_cell.length_b   1.000
_cell.length_c   1.000
_cell.angle_alpha   90.00
_cell.angle_beta   90.00
_cell.angle_gamma   90.00
#
_symmetry.space_group_name_H-M   'P 1'
#
loop_
_entity.id
_entity.type
_entity.pdbx_description
1 polymer ?
#
loop_
_entity_poly.entity_id
_entity_poly.type
_entity_poly.pdbx_seq_one_letter_code
_entity_poly.pdbx_strand_id
1 'polypeptide(L)'
;GMAWARQFSQPTLYVAGNHEFYGSDLVSTMASLRTEAQGSQVRVLERDEWRHGGVRFLACTLWSDYRLFDSPEQRDEGLQKAQEFVRDFSRIGLTPDFPDRFTPAVSQMLFDQSVAWLEARFGEPFDGPTVVVTHFAPSPGSIAPQFVGSPLNACFVSNLEAQILRWQPCLWLHGHVHHSCDYLVGATRVVANPRGYAPKGEVENTQFAPNLLIEF
;
A
#
# COMPACT_ATOMS: atom_id res chain seq x y z
N GLY A 1 -8.18 11.10 6.25
CA GLY A 1 -8.53 10.16 5.16
C GLY A 1 -10.04 9.97 5.10
N MET A 2 -10.64 9.24 6.04
CA MET A 2 -12.03 8.79 5.98
C MET A 2 -13.05 9.94 5.84
N ALA A 3 -12.94 11.00 6.62
CA ALA A 3 -13.86 12.15 6.54
C ALA A 3 -13.88 12.82 5.15
N TRP A 4 -12.74 12.80 4.44
CA TRP A 4 -12.65 13.27 3.05
C TRP A 4 -13.26 12.26 2.08
N ALA A 5 -12.95 10.97 2.23
CA ALA A 5 -13.48 9.92 1.36
C ALA A 5 -15.00 9.83 1.38
N ARG A 6 -15.62 10.06 2.54
CA ARG A 6 -17.08 10.06 2.70
C ARG A 6 -17.83 11.19 1.99
N GLN A 7 -17.12 12.20 1.47
CA GLN A 7 -17.75 13.31 0.72
C GLN A 7 -18.12 12.91 -0.70
N PHE A 8 -17.56 11.80 -1.22
CA PHE A 8 -17.86 11.33 -2.56
C PHE A 8 -19.18 10.56 -2.61
N SER A 9 -19.99 10.87 -3.62
CA SER A 9 -21.20 10.11 -3.95
C SER A 9 -20.92 8.86 -4.79
N GLN A 10 -19.73 8.78 -5.38
CA GLN A 10 -19.27 7.64 -6.17
C GLN A 10 -18.78 6.51 -5.29
N PRO A 11 -18.88 5.25 -5.75
CA PRO A 11 -18.23 4.13 -5.11
C PRO A 11 -16.74 4.40 -4.90
N THR A 12 -16.29 4.33 -3.66
CA THR A 12 -14.93 4.71 -3.27
C THR A 12 -14.24 3.56 -2.55
N LEU A 13 -13.08 3.14 -3.05
CA LEU A 13 -12.21 2.20 -2.35
C LEU A 13 -11.28 2.94 -1.39
N TYR A 14 -11.15 2.41 -0.19
CA TYR A 14 -10.25 2.94 0.83
C TYR A 14 -9.33 1.82 1.32
N VAL A 15 -8.04 2.01 1.15
CA VAL A 15 -6.99 1.17 1.70
C VAL A 15 -6.26 1.97 2.77
N ALA A 16 -6.10 1.41 3.96
CA ALA A 16 -5.37 2.07 5.03
C ALA A 16 -3.88 2.15 4.68
N GLY A 17 -3.27 3.32 4.86
CA GLY A 17 -1.83 3.49 4.88
C GLY A 17 -1.29 3.33 6.30
N ASN A 18 0.05 3.33 6.43
CA ASN A 18 0.71 3.25 7.74
C ASN A 18 0.30 4.38 8.68
N HIS A 19 0.05 5.59 8.16
CA HIS A 19 -0.32 6.75 8.97
C HIS A 19 -1.71 6.64 9.60
N GLU A 20 -2.63 5.87 9.02
CA GLU A 20 -3.94 5.62 9.62
C GLU A 20 -3.82 4.93 10.99
N PHE A 21 -2.75 4.15 11.20
CA PHE A 21 -2.52 3.40 12.44
C PHE A 21 -1.76 4.18 13.52
N TYR A 22 -1.25 5.40 13.22
CA TYR A 22 -0.46 6.18 14.16
C TYR A 22 -1.27 6.60 15.40
N GLY A 23 -0.73 6.31 16.58
CA GLY A 23 -1.36 6.60 17.87
C GLY A 23 -2.46 5.60 18.25
N SER A 24 -2.58 4.51 17.51
CA SER A 24 -3.53 3.42 17.72
C SER A 24 -2.84 2.07 17.44
N ASP A 25 -3.61 1.05 17.15
CA ASP A 25 -3.16 -0.30 16.83
C ASP A 25 -3.81 -0.81 15.52
N LEU A 26 -3.29 -1.95 15.02
CA LEU A 26 -3.75 -2.53 13.75
C LEU A 26 -5.22 -2.94 13.80
N VAL A 27 -5.69 -3.46 14.93
CA VAL A 27 -7.05 -4.02 15.06
C VAL A 27 -8.08 -2.93 15.24
N SER A 28 -7.84 -2.03 16.23
CA SER A 28 -8.78 -0.94 16.54
C SER A 28 -8.94 0.03 15.39
N THR A 29 -7.83 0.35 14.70
CA THR A 29 -7.87 1.26 13.54
C THR A 29 -8.73 0.70 12.42
N MET A 30 -8.55 -0.57 12.05
CA MET A 30 -9.36 -1.19 10.99
C MET A 30 -10.84 -1.29 11.38
N ALA A 31 -11.14 -1.58 12.65
CA ALA A 31 -12.51 -1.58 13.16
C ALA A 31 -13.16 -0.18 13.07
N SER A 32 -12.42 0.86 13.48
CA SER A 32 -12.88 2.26 13.41
C SER A 32 -13.13 2.70 11.97
N LEU A 33 -12.20 2.45 11.05
CA LEU A 33 -12.35 2.80 9.63
C LEU A 33 -13.60 2.14 9.01
N ARG A 34 -13.84 0.85 9.31
CA ARG A 34 -15.04 0.15 8.82
C ARG A 34 -16.32 0.71 9.41
N THR A 35 -16.30 1.07 10.70
CA THR A 35 -17.43 1.70 11.37
C THR A 35 -17.71 3.09 10.79
N GLU A 36 -16.69 3.91 10.62
CA GLU A 36 -16.82 5.24 10.02
C GLU A 36 -17.32 5.20 8.57
N ALA A 37 -16.97 4.16 7.81
CA ALA A 37 -17.43 4.00 6.44
C ALA A 37 -18.93 3.66 6.32
N GLN A 38 -19.57 3.17 7.40
CA GLN A 38 -20.99 2.79 7.36
C GLN A 38 -21.88 3.93 6.92
N GLY A 39 -22.89 3.61 6.10
CA GLY A 39 -23.83 4.59 5.55
C GLY A 39 -23.25 5.52 4.47
N SER A 40 -22.04 5.23 3.95
CA SER A 40 -21.40 5.96 2.84
C SER A 40 -21.13 5.05 1.65
N GLN A 41 -20.58 5.62 0.56
CA GLN A 41 -20.13 4.86 -0.60
C GLN A 41 -18.71 4.28 -0.45
N VAL A 42 -18.08 4.46 0.72
CA VAL A 42 -16.71 4.02 0.98
C VAL A 42 -16.68 2.54 1.36
N ARG A 43 -15.79 1.80 0.69
CA ARG A 43 -15.44 0.40 0.98
C ARG A 43 -14.02 0.35 1.53
N VAL A 44 -13.88 0.02 2.81
CA VAL A 44 -12.58 -0.18 3.47
C VAL A 44 -12.14 -1.62 3.25
N LEU A 45 -11.07 -1.81 2.50
CA LEU A 45 -10.56 -3.12 2.13
C LEU A 45 -9.17 -3.36 2.76
N GLU A 46 -9.00 -4.55 3.36
CA GLU A 46 -7.72 -5.06 3.87
C GLU A 46 -7.70 -6.58 3.69
N ARG A 47 -6.89 -7.05 2.75
CA ARG A 47 -6.94 -8.43 2.21
C ARG A 47 -8.38 -8.82 1.89
N ASP A 48 -9.01 -7.97 1.07
CA ASP A 48 -10.42 -8.09 0.74
C ASP A 48 -10.65 -7.82 -0.74
N GLU A 49 -11.71 -8.41 -1.28
CA GLU A 49 -12.10 -8.32 -2.68
C GLU A 49 -13.42 -7.56 -2.83
N TRP A 50 -13.46 -6.69 -3.82
CA TRP A 50 -14.70 -6.07 -4.26
C TRP A 50 -14.88 -6.20 -5.77
N ARG A 51 -16.08 -6.57 -6.18
CA ARG A 51 -16.46 -6.64 -7.61
C ARG A 51 -17.44 -5.53 -7.94
N HIS A 52 -17.10 -4.74 -8.93
CA HIS A 52 -17.95 -3.64 -9.37
C HIS A 52 -17.77 -3.38 -10.88
N GLY A 53 -18.89 -3.21 -11.62
CA GLY A 53 -18.85 -2.91 -13.05
C GLY A 53 -18.10 -3.95 -13.90
N GLY A 54 -18.10 -5.24 -13.49
CA GLY A 54 -17.36 -6.28 -14.20
C GLY A 54 -15.85 -6.33 -13.88
N VAL A 55 -15.37 -5.48 -12.99
CA VAL A 55 -13.97 -5.41 -12.54
C VAL A 55 -13.83 -6.06 -11.17
N ARG A 56 -12.77 -6.84 -10.97
CA ARG A 56 -12.36 -7.35 -9.68
C ARG A 56 -11.28 -6.45 -9.09
N PHE A 57 -11.54 -5.91 -7.90
CA PHE A 57 -10.58 -5.14 -7.12
C PHE A 57 -10.07 -5.99 -5.96
N LEU A 58 -8.76 -6.16 -5.87
CA LEU A 58 -8.07 -6.83 -4.77
C LEU A 58 -7.27 -5.79 -3.99
N ALA A 59 -7.52 -5.64 -2.70
CA ALA A 59 -6.93 -4.53 -1.97
C ALA A 59 -6.40 -4.91 -0.58
N CYS A 60 -5.24 -4.35 -0.23
CA CYS A 60 -4.62 -4.49 1.09
C CYS A 60 -3.60 -3.37 1.35
N THR A 61 -3.24 -3.14 2.61
CA THR A 61 -2.14 -2.23 2.97
C THR A 61 -0.82 -2.67 2.34
N LEU A 62 -0.60 -3.96 2.19
CA LEU A 62 0.57 -4.70 1.73
C LEU A 62 1.71 -4.71 2.76
N TRP A 63 2.13 -3.54 3.32
CA TRP A 63 3.34 -3.37 4.12
C TRP A 63 4.62 -3.64 3.30
N SER A 64 5.77 -3.88 3.94
CA SER A 64 7.02 -4.20 3.27
C SER A 64 7.70 -5.42 3.89
N ASP A 65 8.47 -6.13 3.06
CA ASP A 65 9.15 -7.36 3.43
C ASP A 65 10.63 -7.19 3.77
N TYR A 66 11.20 -6.00 3.56
CA TYR A 66 12.63 -5.70 3.76
C TYR A 66 13.58 -6.60 2.94
N ARG A 67 13.07 -7.20 1.85
CA ARG A 67 13.84 -8.11 0.97
C ARG A 67 14.16 -7.48 -0.38
N LEU A 68 14.05 -6.14 -0.47
CA LEU A 68 14.30 -5.39 -1.71
C LEU A 68 15.71 -5.63 -2.28
N PHE A 69 16.69 -5.79 -1.41
CA PHE A 69 18.09 -6.00 -1.81
C PHE A 69 18.49 -7.46 -1.67
N ASP A 70 19.34 -7.94 -2.60
CA ASP A 70 19.83 -9.32 -2.58
C ASP A 70 20.93 -9.53 -1.51
N SER A 71 21.77 -8.50 -1.27
CA SER A 71 22.85 -8.58 -0.29
C SER A 71 22.32 -8.64 1.15
N PRO A 72 22.76 -9.63 1.96
CA PRO A 72 22.42 -9.68 3.38
C PRO A 72 22.82 -8.40 4.14
N GLU A 73 23.98 -7.83 3.82
CA GLU A 73 24.50 -6.62 4.45
C GLU A 73 23.59 -5.42 4.20
N GLN A 74 23.07 -5.28 2.97
CA GLN A 74 22.12 -4.22 2.64
C GLN A 74 20.76 -4.43 3.31
N ARG A 75 20.31 -5.67 3.48
CA ARG A 75 19.09 -5.98 4.23
C ARG A 75 19.24 -5.61 5.70
N ASP A 76 20.36 -6.00 6.33
CA ASP A 76 20.65 -5.68 7.73
C ASP A 76 20.76 -4.17 7.93
N GLU A 77 21.44 -3.45 7.03
CA GLU A 77 21.49 -1.99 7.06
C GLU A 77 20.09 -1.37 6.90
N GLY A 78 19.29 -1.86 5.99
CA GLY A 78 17.90 -1.43 5.78
C GLY A 78 17.04 -1.63 7.03
N LEU A 79 17.13 -2.79 7.68
CA LEU A 79 16.42 -3.09 8.93
C LEU A 79 16.88 -2.20 10.09
N GLN A 80 18.18 -1.97 10.22
CA GLN A 80 18.71 -1.08 11.27
C GLN A 80 18.22 0.35 11.06
N LYS A 81 18.36 0.90 9.85
CA LYS A 81 17.88 2.25 9.52
C LYS A 81 16.36 2.37 9.65
N ALA A 82 15.62 1.31 9.32
CA ALA A 82 14.18 1.29 9.53
C ALA A 82 13.82 1.52 10.99
N GLN A 83 14.43 0.77 11.90
CA GLN A 83 14.16 0.90 13.34
C GLN A 83 14.54 2.27 13.90
N GLU A 84 15.55 2.92 13.32
CA GLU A 84 16.00 4.24 13.74
C GLU A 84 15.14 5.38 13.19
N PHE A 85 14.75 5.33 11.92
CA PHE A 85 14.15 6.46 11.22
C PHE A 85 12.65 6.31 10.92
N VAL A 86 12.13 5.08 10.79
CA VAL A 86 10.73 4.86 10.43
C VAL A 86 9.84 4.95 11.66
N ARG A 87 8.94 5.93 11.65
CA ARG A 87 8.06 6.23 12.80
C ARG A 87 7.02 5.15 13.08
N ASP A 88 6.74 4.28 12.14
CA ASP A 88 5.77 3.19 12.28
C ASP A 88 6.07 2.36 13.53
N PHE A 89 7.35 2.03 13.76
CA PHE A 89 7.79 1.20 14.90
C PHE A 89 7.66 1.88 16.27
N SER A 90 7.49 3.19 16.28
CA SER A 90 7.26 3.95 17.52
C SER A 90 5.81 4.40 17.69
N ARG A 91 4.98 4.32 16.65
CA ARG A 91 3.66 4.93 16.58
C ARG A 91 2.51 3.95 16.45
N ILE A 92 2.77 2.71 16.04
CA ILE A 92 1.75 1.70 15.77
C ILE A 92 1.82 0.61 16.85
N GLY A 93 0.69 0.32 17.49
CA GLY A 93 0.49 -0.85 18.35
C GLY A 93 0.00 -2.06 17.54
N LEU A 94 0.09 -3.27 18.11
CA LEU A 94 -0.41 -4.47 17.45
C LEU A 94 -1.89 -4.67 17.72
N THR A 95 -2.27 -4.63 18.99
CA THR A 95 -3.65 -4.81 19.46
C THR A 95 -3.91 -3.91 20.67
N PRO A 96 -5.19 -3.64 21.02
CA PRO A 96 -5.53 -2.81 22.17
C PRO A 96 -5.06 -3.41 23.52
N ASP A 97 -4.97 -4.72 23.60
CA ASP A 97 -4.69 -5.46 24.85
C ASP A 97 -3.19 -5.73 25.08
N PHE A 98 -2.36 -5.54 24.05
CA PHE A 98 -0.93 -5.80 24.11
C PHE A 98 -0.14 -4.52 23.80
N PRO A 99 0.77 -4.12 24.70
CA PRO A 99 1.58 -2.93 24.50
C PRO A 99 2.68 -3.13 23.44
N ASP A 100 2.76 -4.32 22.84
CA ASP A 100 3.76 -4.62 21.83
C ASP A 100 3.60 -3.71 20.62
N ARG A 101 4.74 -3.22 20.17
CA ARG A 101 4.80 -2.30 19.03
C ARG A 101 4.96 -3.05 17.74
N PHE A 102 4.52 -2.40 16.67
CA PHE A 102 4.82 -2.80 15.33
C PHE A 102 6.34 -2.90 15.12
N THR A 103 6.79 -3.92 14.43
CA THR A 103 8.22 -4.18 14.17
C THR A 103 8.43 -4.56 12.71
N PRO A 104 9.68 -4.50 12.20
CA PRO A 104 9.97 -5.01 10.85
C PRO A 104 9.54 -6.47 10.65
N ALA A 105 9.68 -7.32 11.67
CA ALA A 105 9.23 -8.72 11.60
C ALA A 105 7.70 -8.84 11.44
N VAL A 106 6.93 -7.98 12.11
CA VAL A 106 5.47 -7.92 11.94
C VAL A 106 5.12 -7.41 10.54
N SER A 107 5.83 -6.40 10.03
CA SER A 107 5.66 -5.91 8.66
C SER A 107 5.87 -7.03 7.64
N GLN A 108 6.97 -7.79 7.76
CA GLN A 108 7.26 -8.94 6.91
C GLN A 108 6.16 -10.00 6.98
N MET A 109 5.69 -10.33 8.18
CA MET A 109 4.60 -11.29 8.37
C MET A 109 3.32 -10.84 7.66
N LEU A 110 2.93 -9.58 7.81
CA LEU A 110 1.73 -9.01 7.18
C LEU A 110 1.87 -8.93 5.66
N PHE A 111 3.07 -8.62 5.16
CA PHE A 111 3.39 -8.67 3.75
C PHE A 111 3.23 -10.10 3.20
N ASP A 112 3.85 -11.09 3.84
CA ASP A 112 3.78 -12.48 3.41
C ASP A 112 2.31 -12.99 3.41
N GLN A 113 1.51 -12.61 4.41
CA GLN A 113 0.07 -12.88 4.44
C GLN A 113 -0.69 -12.22 3.28
N SER A 114 -0.35 -10.98 2.95
CA SER A 114 -0.98 -10.25 1.85
C SER A 114 -0.63 -10.86 0.50
N VAL A 115 0.62 -11.25 0.30
CA VAL A 115 1.06 -11.93 -0.93
C VAL A 115 0.42 -13.31 -1.06
N ALA A 116 0.35 -14.09 0.02
CA ALA A 116 -0.33 -15.39 0.01
C ALA A 116 -1.83 -15.26 -0.30
N TRP A 117 -2.47 -14.23 0.24
CA TRP A 117 -3.88 -13.93 -0.07
C TRP A 117 -4.06 -13.53 -1.54
N LEU A 118 -3.22 -12.65 -2.09
CA LEU A 118 -3.24 -12.29 -3.51
C LEU A 118 -3.05 -13.52 -4.40
N GLU A 119 -2.06 -14.37 -4.09
CA GLU A 119 -1.82 -15.62 -4.82
C GLU A 119 -3.09 -16.49 -4.87
N ALA A 120 -3.76 -16.66 -3.71
CA ALA A 120 -4.99 -17.41 -3.65
C ALA A 120 -6.12 -16.79 -4.50
N ARG A 121 -6.26 -15.46 -4.47
CA ARG A 121 -7.28 -14.75 -5.30
C ARG A 121 -6.98 -14.86 -6.79
N PHE A 122 -5.72 -14.75 -7.21
CA PHE A 122 -5.33 -14.94 -8.62
C PHE A 122 -5.45 -16.40 -9.08
N GLY A 123 -5.39 -17.36 -8.16
CA GLY A 123 -5.70 -18.77 -8.44
C GLY A 123 -7.20 -19.05 -8.71
N GLU A 124 -8.09 -18.10 -8.36
CA GLU A 124 -9.53 -18.24 -8.63
C GLU A 124 -9.88 -17.63 -10.01
N PRO A 125 -10.55 -18.40 -10.88
CA PRO A 125 -11.00 -17.89 -12.18
C PRO A 125 -11.87 -16.63 -12.04
N PHE A 126 -11.62 -15.64 -12.89
CA PHE A 126 -12.44 -14.45 -13.00
C PHE A 126 -12.47 -13.95 -14.45
N ASP A 127 -13.67 -13.83 -15.03
CA ASP A 127 -13.88 -13.36 -16.40
C ASP A 127 -13.98 -11.84 -16.43
N GLY A 128 -12.88 -11.15 -16.29
CA GLY A 128 -12.83 -9.68 -16.29
C GLY A 128 -11.47 -9.12 -15.86
N PRO A 129 -11.28 -7.82 -15.99
CA PRO A 129 -10.05 -7.18 -15.54
C PRO A 129 -9.93 -7.24 -14.01
N THR A 130 -8.71 -7.46 -13.54
CA THR A 130 -8.37 -7.40 -12.12
C THR A 130 -7.47 -6.19 -11.87
N VAL A 131 -7.87 -5.37 -10.91
CA VAL A 131 -7.11 -4.22 -10.40
C VAL A 131 -6.63 -4.54 -8.99
N VAL A 132 -5.34 -4.34 -8.73
CA VAL A 132 -4.79 -4.43 -7.37
C VAL A 132 -4.60 -3.03 -6.82
N VAL A 133 -4.98 -2.83 -5.56
CA VAL A 133 -4.83 -1.54 -4.85
C VAL A 133 -4.08 -1.79 -3.55
N THR A 134 -2.90 -1.17 -3.41
CA THR A 134 -2.12 -1.28 -2.18
C THR A 134 -1.73 0.09 -1.64
N HIS A 135 -1.30 0.18 -0.38
CA HIS A 135 -0.65 1.40 0.10
C HIS A 135 0.84 1.37 -0.21
N PHE A 136 1.56 0.33 0.18
CA PHE A 136 2.99 0.20 -0.12
C PHE A 136 3.24 -0.17 -1.58
N ALA A 137 4.41 0.22 -2.07
CA ALA A 137 4.79 0.04 -3.47
C ALA A 137 5.22 -1.42 -3.76
N PRO A 138 4.74 -2.02 -4.87
CA PRO A 138 5.00 -3.42 -5.19
C PRO A 138 6.28 -3.67 -6.00
N SER A 139 6.94 -2.62 -6.51
CA SER A 139 8.04 -2.76 -7.46
C SER A 139 9.08 -1.66 -7.29
N PRO A 140 10.38 -1.98 -7.50
CA PRO A 140 11.47 -1.01 -7.53
C PRO A 140 11.27 0.14 -8.52
N GLY A 141 10.46 -0.06 -9.57
CA GLY A 141 10.09 0.98 -10.52
C GLY A 141 9.38 2.19 -9.90
N SER A 142 8.87 2.04 -8.67
CA SER A 142 8.23 3.12 -7.91
C SER A 142 9.22 3.97 -7.08
N ILE A 143 10.51 3.63 -7.05
CA ILE A 143 11.52 4.37 -6.32
C ILE A 143 11.81 5.68 -7.06
N ALA A 144 11.63 6.80 -6.38
CA ALA A 144 11.96 8.10 -6.95
C ALA A 144 13.47 8.20 -7.25
N PRO A 145 13.86 8.82 -8.39
CA PRO A 145 15.26 8.83 -8.86
C PRO A 145 16.27 9.30 -7.80
N GLN A 146 15.89 10.27 -6.97
CA GLN A 146 16.76 10.81 -5.92
C GLN A 146 17.02 9.83 -4.76
N PHE A 147 16.25 8.74 -4.64
CA PHE A 147 16.37 7.74 -3.59
C PHE A 147 16.96 6.41 -4.07
N VAL A 148 17.31 6.30 -5.35
CA VAL A 148 17.93 5.08 -5.88
C VAL A 148 19.19 4.73 -5.08
N GLY A 149 19.29 3.47 -4.64
CA GLY A 149 20.40 2.96 -3.82
C GLY A 149 20.26 3.23 -2.31
N SER A 150 19.25 3.97 -1.85
CA SER A 150 19.03 4.16 -0.42
C SER A 150 18.61 2.86 0.27
N PRO A 151 19.27 2.44 1.37
CA PRO A 151 18.85 1.28 2.15
C PRO A 151 17.43 1.40 2.72
N LEU A 152 16.95 2.63 2.95
CA LEU A 152 15.59 2.90 3.42
C LEU A 152 14.51 2.52 2.41
N ASN A 153 14.84 2.35 1.12
CA ASN A 153 13.85 1.92 0.14
C ASN A 153 13.19 0.58 0.51
N ALA A 154 13.90 -0.30 1.20
CA ALA A 154 13.35 -1.57 1.68
C ALA A 154 12.19 -1.39 2.69
N CYS A 155 12.05 -0.21 3.30
CA CYS A 155 10.94 0.10 4.20
C CYS A 155 9.65 0.48 3.45
N PHE A 156 9.75 0.86 2.18
CA PHE A 156 8.68 1.52 1.42
C PHE A 156 8.29 0.76 0.16
N VAL A 157 9.19 -0.07 -0.35
CA VAL A 157 9.08 -0.77 -1.63
C VAL A 157 9.49 -2.21 -1.46
N SER A 158 8.69 -3.11 -2.00
CA SER A 158 9.03 -4.53 -2.14
C SER A 158 9.16 -4.90 -3.62
N ASN A 159 9.76 -6.04 -3.93
CA ASN A 159 9.89 -6.50 -5.30
C ASN A 159 8.94 -7.68 -5.58
N LEU A 160 7.77 -7.37 -6.10
CA LEU A 160 6.75 -8.33 -6.55
C LEU A 160 6.70 -8.47 -8.08
N GLU A 161 7.71 -8.02 -8.83
CA GLU A 161 7.66 -8.06 -10.29
C GLU A 161 7.45 -9.46 -10.84
N ALA A 162 8.09 -10.48 -10.26
CA ALA A 162 7.89 -11.88 -10.66
C ALA A 162 6.43 -12.34 -10.43
N GLN A 163 5.82 -11.93 -9.34
CA GLN A 163 4.40 -12.20 -9.03
C GLN A 163 3.48 -11.44 -9.98
N ILE A 164 3.76 -10.16 -10.22
CA ILE A 164 2.99 -9.31 -11.16
C ILE A 164 3.00 -9.92 -12.56
N LEU A 165 4.16 -10.36 -13.05
CA LEU A 165 4.31 -11.03 -14.35
C LEU A 165 3.51 -12.33 -14.44
N ARG A 166 3.36 -13.07 -13.33
CA ARG A 166 2.58 -14.30 -13.27
C ARG A 166 1.08 -14.06 -13.12
N TRP A 167 0.68 -13.11 -12.27
CA TRP A 167 -0.73 -12.79 -11.99
C TRP A 167 -1.38 -11.95 -13.08
N GLN A 168 -0.63 -11.04 -13.69
CA GLN A 168 -1.05 -10.15 -14.76
C GLN A 168 -2.33 -9.34 -14.45
N PRO A 169 -2.43 -8.63 -13.30
CA PRO A 169 -3.48 -7.64 -13.15
C PRO A 169 -3.39 -6.61 -14.27
N CYS A 170 -4.52 -6.07 -14.74
CA CYS A 170 -4.48 -5.01 -15.75
C CYS A 170 -3.89 -3.69 -15.20
N LEU A 171 -4.11 -3.44 -13.89
CA LEU A 171 -3.68 -2.24 -13.22
C LEU A 171 -3.27 -2.54 -11.77
N TRP A 172 -2.19 -1.89 -11.31
CA TRP A 172 -1.79 -1.86 -9.91
C TRP A 172 -1.68 -0.41 -9.45
N LEU A 173 -2.52 -0.02 -8.48
CA LEU A 173 -2.51 1.30 -7.87
C LEU A 173 -1.84 1.25 -6.50
N HIS A 174 -0.99 2.22 -6.21
CA HIS A 174 -0.41 2.33 -4.86
C HIS A 174 -0.16 3.78 -4.44
N GLY A 175 0.21 3.96 -3.18
CA GLY A 175 0.57 5.24 -2.58
C GLY A 175 1.97 5.24 -2.00
N HIS A 176 2.10 5.78 -0.80
CA HIS A 176 3.24 5.73 0.13
C HIS A 176 4.52 6.45 -0.31
N VAL A 177 4.99 6.32 -1.54
CA VAL A 177 6.32 6.79 -2.00
C VAL A 177 6.44 8.31 -2.22
N HIS A 178 5.38 9.08 -2.02
CA HIS A 178 5.31 10.54 -2.21
C HIS A 178 5.85 11.03 -3.57
N HIS A 179 5.86 10.18 -4.58
CA HIS A 179 6.31 10.43 -5.93
C HIS A 179 5.33 9.83 -6.92
N SER A 180 4.92 10.60 -7.93
CA SER A 180 4.06 10.09 -8.99
C SER A 180 4.84 9.19 -9.93
N CYS A 181 4.30 8.02 -10.23
CA CYS A 181 4.87 7.11 -11.21
C CYS A 181 3.78 6.44 -12.04
N ASP A 182 4.12 6.09 -13.27
CA ASP A 182 3.27 5.40 -14.23
C ASP A 182 4.17 4.61 -15.17
N TYR A 183 4.19 3.28 -15.01
CA TYR A 183 5.09 2.41 -15.75
C TYR A 183 4.48 1.01 -15.93
N LEU A 184 5.12 0.17 -16.72
CA LEU A 184 4.69 -1.19 -16.99
C LEU A 184 5.62 -2.22 -16.34
N VAL A 185 5.03 -3.26 -15.76
CA VAL A 185 5.69 -4.53 -15.41
C VAL A 185 5.01 -5.62 -16.25
N GLY A 186 5.65 -6.01 -17.34
CA GLY A 186 5.00 -6.82 -18.38
C GLY A 186 3.80 -6.09 -18.97
N ALA A 187 2.61 -6.67 -18.90
CA ALA A 187 1.36 -6.05 -19.34
C ALA A 187 0.64 -5.24 -18.24
N THR A 188 1.10 -5.35 -17.01
CA THR A 188 0.49 -4.65 -15.87
C THR A 188 0.95 -3.20 -15.81
N ARG A 189 0.02 -2.25 -15.85
CA ARG A 189 0.31 -0.83 -15.60
C ARG A 189 0.36 -0.58 -14.09
N VAL A 190 1.46 -0.03 -13.59
CA VAL A 190 1.63 0.35 -12.18
C VAL A 190 1.57 1.86 -12.07
N VAL A 191 0.65 2.38 -11.25
CA VAL A 191 0.43 3.82 -11.12
C VAL A 191 0.40 4.23 -9.67
N ALA A 192 1.10 5.31 -9.34
CA ALA A 192 0.99 6.03 -8.09
C ALA A 192 0.80 7.52 -8.33
N ASN A 193 -0.15 8.12 -7.59
CA ASN A 193 -0.42 9.55 -7.62
C ASN A 193 -0.61 10.08 -6.19
N PRO A 194 0.38 9.90 -5.32
CA PRO A 194 0.29 10.35 -3.94
C PRO A 194 0.43 11.86 -3.83
N ARG A 195 -0.34 12.48 -2.96
CA ARG A 195 -0.20 13.90 -2.67
C ARG A 195 1.09 14.21 -1.88
N GLY A 196 1.56 13.25 -1.09
CA GLY A 196 2.61 13.48 -0.11
C GLY A 196 2.13 14.37 1.05
N TYR A 197 3.08 14.84 1.84
CA TYR A 197 2.81 15.81 2.90
C TYR A 197 2.45 17.18 2.31
N ALA A 198 1.84 18.03 3.13
CA ALA A 198 1.53 19.39 2.74
C ALA A 198 1.86 20.35 3.90
N PRO A 199 3.15 20.46 4.29
CA PRO A 199 3.55 21.40 5.31
C PRO A 199 3.22 22.82 4.85
N LYS A 200 2.54 23.58 5.72
CA LYS A 200 2.11 24.96 5.41
C LYS A 200 1.23 25.10 4.15
N GLY A 201 0.59 24.02 3.70
CA GLY A 201 -0.29 24.04 2.52
C GLY A 201 0.41 23.77 1.19
N GLU A 202 1.72 23.67 1.16
CA GLU A 202 2.47 23.31 -0.04
C GLU A 202 2.52 21.78 -0.19
N VAL A 203 2.09 21.29 -1.36
CA VAL A 203 2.05 19.85 -1.66
C VAL A 203 3.46 19.38 -2.00
N GLU A 204 3.95 18.36 -1.30
CA GLU A 204 5.30 17.80 -1.48
C GLU A 204 5.50 17.24 -2.90
N ASN A 205 4.54 16.47 -3.38
CA ASN A 205 4.59 15.93 -4.73
C ASN A 205 4.03 16.93 -5.73
N THR A 206 4.91 17.64 -6.41
CA THR A 206 4.54 18.66 -7.43
C THR A 206 3.86 18.08 -8.67
N GLN A 207 3.92 16.76 -8.86
CA GLN A 207 3.25 16.04 -9.96
C GLN A 207 1.88 15.48 -9.55
N PHE A 208 1.43 15.71 -8.32
CA PHE A 208 0.13 15.25 -7.87
C PHE A 208 -1.01 15.83 -8.72
N ALA A 209 -1.81 14.96 -9.32
CA ALA A 209 -2.97 15.33 -10.12
C ALA A 209 -4.27 14.96 -9.37
N PRO A 210 -4.97 15.93 -8.75
CA PRO A 210 -6.13 15.65 -7.89
C PRO A 210 -7.32 15.02 -8.64
N ASN A 211 -7.36 15.19 -9.96
CA ASN A 211 -8.42 14.65 -10.83
C ASN A 211 -7.86 13.63 -11.84
N LEU A 212 -6.84 12.85 -11.46
CA LEU A 212 -6.29 11.82 -12.32
C LEU A 212 -7.36 10.79 -12.66
N LEU A 213 -7.61 10.60 -13.95
CA LEU A 213 -8.43 9.52 -14.49
C LEU A 213 -7.52 8.47 -15.13
N ILE A 214 -7.81 7.20 -14.86
CA ILE A 214 -7.05 6.07 -15.40
C ILE A 214 -8.01 5.19 -16.17
N GLU A 215 -7.75 5.02 -17.45
CA GLU A 215 -8.40 4.04 -18.32
C GLU A 215 -7.53 2.79 -18.41
N PHE A 216 -8.16 1.60 -18.39
CA PHE A 216 -7.49 0.30 -18.40
C PHE A 216 -8.36 -0.81 -19.01
#